data_31870abc97f07a2ae4c56ffefbe33b4a
#
_entry.id   31870abc97f07a2ae4c56ffefbe33b4a
#
_cell.length_a   1.000
_cell.length_b   1.000
_cell.length_c   1.000
_cell.angle_alpha   90.00
_cell.angle_beta   90.00
_cell.angle_gamma   90.00
#
_symmetry.space_group_name_H-M   'P 1'
#
loop_
_entity.id
_entity.type
_entity.pdbx_description
1 polymer ?
#
loop_
_entity_poly.entity_id
_entity_poly.type
_entity_poly.pdbx_seq_one_letter_code
_entity_poly.pdbx_strand_id
1 'polypeptide(L)'
;MTAEAFAPPAVRARPTLTRVIVAASLGNALEWFDFLVYGYFAITIAKVFFPGGNETASLLLTLGTFGAAYVVRPLGAIVIGAYTDRAGRKAGLTLSIMLMVVGTTMTALMPGYATIGLAAPILILLARLMQGFSVGGEFGSAVTFLAEQTASRKGFVASWQWASTGITGALASGFGILLTSILSPEQLVEWGWRVPFLFGILIGPVGLYIRRRLDETPEYVEIEPTRTPVRDALREHPLEGLLAIGASAISNSSAYIILYIPTYAMKELHLPQATGFTATLVGAVILGVASPFAGHFSDKFGRSGILTGTAWLFFLTTYPLFFLMVAFPSLATAIFAAGWLSLVKAGYSGVLPSQLAELFPTPIRGIGVSLSFAVAVTIFGGFTPFIATSLIAVTGNNLSPSFYIMFTAALSIIAIAFVRRRGYPRYYPAGR
;
A
#
# COMPACT_ATOMS: atom_id res chain seq x y z
N MET A 1 6.78 62.04 -5.47
CA MET A 1 6.31 60.83 -4.79
C MET A 1 5.58 60.00 -5.84
N THR A 2 6.29 59.10 -6.48
CA THR A 2 5.80 58.19 -7.52
C THR A 2 5.11 56.99 -6.86
N ALA A 3 3.84 56.79 -7.15
CA ALA A 3 3.06 55.61 -6.72
C ALA A 3 3.61 54.39 -7.47
N GLU A 4 4.43 53.58 -6.82
CA GLU A 4 4.72 52.23 -7.29
C GLU A 4 3.44 51.39 -7.19
N ALA A 5 2.84 51.15 -8.33
CA ALA A 5 1.70 50.25 -8.46
C ALA A 5 2.10 48.84 -8.00
N PHE A 6 1.53 48.39 -6.89
CA PHE A 6 1.53 47.00 -6.48
C PHE A 6 0.91 46.14 -7.60
N ALA A 7 1.75 45.59 -8.45
CA ALA A 7 1.31 44.55 -9.39
C ALA A 7 0.81 43.34 -8.56
N PRO A 8 -0.43 42.86 -8.76
CA PRO A 8 -0.89 41.67 -8.07
C PRO A 8 0.04 40.50 -8.40
N PRO A 9 0.34 39.61 -7.43
CA PRO A 9 1.19 38.46 -7.70
C PRO A 9 0.61 37.67 -8.87
N ALA A 10 1.45 37.36 -9.85
CA ALA A 10 1.07 36.61 -11.05
C ALA A 10 0.35 35.33 -10.61
N VAL A 11 -0.94 35.20 -10.95
CA VAL A 11 -1.74 34.00 -10.71
C VAL A 11 -1.11 32.88 -11.52
N ARG A 12 -0.29 32.06 -10.88
CA ARG A 12 0.28 30.86 -11.51
C ARG A 12 -0.85 29.96 -11.97
N ALA A 13 -0.84 29.57 -13.25
CA ALA A 13 -1.84 28.68 -13.82
C ALA A 13 -1.94 27.39 -13.00
N ARG A 14 -3.14 27.01 -12.56
CA ARG A 14 -3.39 25.76 -11.84
C ARG A 14 -2.86 24.58 -12.68
N PRO A 15 -2.11 23.63 -12.09
CA PRO A 15 -1.65 22.45 -12.83
C PRO A 15 -2.85 21.66 -13.34
N THR A 16 -2.75 21.10 -14.55
CA THR A 16 -3.81 20.26 -15.11
C THR A 16 -4.03 19.03 -14.23
N LEU A 17 -5.27 18.57 -14.08
CA LEU A 17 -5.62 17.39 -13.28
C LEU A 17 -4.76 16.18 -13.64
N THR A 18 -4.48 15.98 -14.92
CA THR A 18 -3.59 14.91 -15.42
C THR A 18 -2.19 15.01 -14.82
N ARG A 19 -1.60 16.20 -14.78
CA ARG A 19 -0.27 16.42 -14.21
C ARG A 19 -0.22 16.10 -12.72
N VAL A 20 -1.27 16.47 -11.99
CA VAL A 20 -1.42 16.15 -10.56
C VAL A 20 -1.51 14.64 -10.33
N ILE A 21 -2.38 13.95 -11.09
CA ILE A 21 -2.56 12.49 -10.99
C ILE A 21 -1.23 11.78 -11.29
N VAL A 22 -0.57 12.13 -12.39
CA VAL A 22 0.71 11.49 -12.79
C VAL A 22 1.77 11.67 -11.71
N ALA A 23 1.92 12.89 -11.18
CA ALA A 23 2.94 13.16 -10.18
C ALA A 23 2.69 12.43 -8.84
N ALA A 24 1.43 12.41 -8.37
CA ALA A 24 1.05 11.66 -7.16
C ALA A 24 1.19 10.14 -7.36
N SER A 25 0.78 9.63 -8.54
CA SER A 25 0.88 8.21 -8.89
C SER A 25 2.32 7.75 -8.99
N LEU A 26 3.20 8.53 -9.59
CA LEU A 26 4.64 8.21 -9.66
C LEU A 26 5.25 8.16 -8.26
N GLY A 27 4.98 9.13 -7.40
CA GLY A 27 5.44 9.10 -6.01
C GLY A 27 5.04 7.83 -5.28
N ASN A 28 3.77 7.48 -5.32
CA ASN A 28 3.24 6.26 -4.72
C ASN A 28 3.86 4.98 -5.33
N ALA A 29 4.00 4.93 -6.66
CA ALA A 29 4.58 3.77 -7.35
C ALA A 29 6.02 3.47 -6.88
N LEU A 30 6.83 4.52 -6.70
CA LEU A 30 8.21 4.40 -6.25
C LEU A 30 8.32 3.83 -4.85
N GLU A 31 7.45 4.29 -3.95
CA GLU A 31 7.38 3.85 -2.56
C GLU A 31 6.97 2.38 -2.45
N TRP A 32 5.93 1.98 -3.20
CA TRP A 32 5.41 0.61 -3.13
C TRP A 32 6.28 -0.43 -3.81
N PHE A 33 7.13 -0.03 -4.77
CA PHE A 33 7.95 -0.96 -5.54
C PHE A 33 8.86 -1.83 -4.64
N ASP A 34 9.59 -1.20 -3.74
CA ASP A 34 10.52 -1.89 -2.86
C ASP A 34 9.83 -2.86 -1.88
N PHE A 35 8.64 -2.47 -1.36
CA PHE A 35 7.82 -3.34 -0.52
C PHE A 35 7.31 -4.55 -1.30
N LEU A 36 6.82 -4.36 -2.53
CA LEU A 36 6.31 -5.45 -3.35
C LEU A 36 7.43 -6.42 -3.75
N VAL A 37 8.58 -5.91 -4.16
CA VAL A 37 9.75 -6.73 -4.50
C VAL A 37 10.17 -7.61 -3.30
N TYR A 38 10.26 -7.04 -2.11
CA TYR A 38 10.61 -7.84 -0.92
C TYR A 38 9.60 -8.96 -0.67
N GLY A 39 8.31 -8.68 -0.73
CA GLY A 39 7.26 -9.68 -0.54
C GLY A 39 7.26 -10.76 -1.62
N TYR A 40 7.47 -10.39 -2.87
CA TYR A 40 7.51 -11.32 -4.00
C TYR A 40 8.74 -12.24 -3.96
N PHE A 41 9.88 -11.75 -3.49
CA PHE A 41 11.11 -12.53 -3.35
C PHE A 41 11.30 -13.09 -1.94
N ALA A 42 10.25 -13.16 -1.11
CA ALA A 42 10.34 -13.55 0.30
C ALA A 42 11.04 -14.91 0.50
N ILE A 43 10.79 -15.91 -0.35
CA ILE A 43 11.45 -17.23 -0.26
C ILE A 43 12.95 -17.11 -0.55
N THR A 44 13.32 -16.32 -1.55
CA THR A 44 14.75 -16.10 -1.88
C THR A 44 15.45 -15.34 -0.76
N ILE A 45 14.80 -14.28 -0.23
CA ILE A 45 15.31 -13.50 0.90
C ILE A 45 15.44 -14.36 2.16
N ALA A 46 14.50 -15.28 2.41
CA ALA A 46 14.58 -16.25 3.51
C ALA A 46 15.86 -17.10 3.43
N LYS A 47 16.20 -17.61 2.25
CA LYS A 47 17.41 -18.40 2.03
C LYS A 47 18.69 -17.59 2.22
N VAL A 48 18.69 -16.31 1.86
CA VAL A 48 19.86 -15.43 1.92
C VAL A 48 20.12 -14.92 3.33
N PHE A 49 19.10 -14.50 4.06
CA PHE A 49 19.22 -13.77 5.33
C PHE A 49 18.86 -14.59 6.56
N PHE A 50 18.04 -15.61 6.41
CA PHE A 50 17.52 -16.43 7.52
C PHE A 50 17.73 -17.93 7.25
N PRO A 51 18.93 -18.39 6.82
CA PRO A 51 19.14 -19.80 6.58
C PRO A 51 19.01 -20.58 7.90
N GLY A 52 18.18 -21.59 7.91
CA GLY A 52 17.94 -22.45 9.07
C GLY A 52 17.51 -23.83 8.64
N GLY A 53 17.53 -24.79 9.57
CA GLY A 53 17.12 -26.18 9.31
C GLY A 53 15.62 -26.35 9.05
N ASN A 54 14.81 -25.30 9.21
CA ASN A 54 13.37 -25.31 8.98
C ASN A 54 12.98 -24.16 8.03
N GLU A 55 12.62 -24.52 6.80
CA GLU A 55 12.23 -23.54 5.75
C GLU A 55 11.03 -22.68 6.15
N THR A 56 10.08 -23.24 6.91
CA THR A 56 8.91 -22.48 7.38
C THR A 56 9.32 -21.43 8.41
N ALA A 57 10.23 -21.74 9.34
CA ALA A 57 10.75 -20.78 10.30
C ALA A 57 11.53 -19.66 9.60
N SER A 58 12.37 -19.99 8.63
CA SER A 58 13.10 -19.00 7.81
C SER A 58 12.14 -18.05 7.06
N LEU A 59 11.09 -18.60 6.47
CA LEU A 59 10.07 -17.80 5.79
C LEU A 59 9.29 -16.92 6.78
N LEU A 60 8.91 -17.46 7.95
CA LEU A 60 8.21 -16.68 8.99
C LEU A 60 9.07 -15.51 9.50
N LEU A 61 10.38 -15.71 9.70
CA LEU A 61 11.30 -14.63 10.08
C LEU A 61 11.36 -13.55 9.00
N THR A 62 11.42 -13.93 7.73
CA THR A 62 11.41 -13.00 6.58
C THR A 62 10.12 -12.21 6.53
N LEU A 63 8.97 -12.88 6.65
CA LEU A 63 7.65 -12.24 6.62
C LEU A 63 7.38 -11.43 7.88
N GLY A 64 7.91 -11.85 9.03
CA GLY A 64 7.91 -11.08 10.27
C GLY A 64 8.70 -9.77 10.13
N THR A 65 9.89 -9.83 9.51
CA THR A 65 10.71 -8.66 9.18
C THR A 65 9.98 -7.71 8.21
N PHE A 66 9.28 -8.25 7.22
CA PHE A 66 8.40 -7.49 6.35
C PHE A 66 7.29 -6.77 7.13
N GLY A 67 6.60 -7.50 8.01
CA GLY A 67 5.53 -6.96 8.86
C GLY A 67 6.03 -5.90 9.85
N ALA A 68 7.23 -6.08 10.41
CA ALA A 68 7.83 -5.12 11.35
C ALA A 68 8.00 -3.71 10.77
N ALA A 69 8.26 -3.58 9.46
CA ALA A 69 8.31 -2.29 8.77
C ALA A 69 7.01 -1.47 8.94
N TYR A 70 5.87 -2.15 9.06
CA TYR A 70 4.57 -1.48 9.20
C TYR A 70 4.29 -1.01 10.63
N VAL A 71 4.89 -1.67 11.63
CA VAL A 71 4.72 -1.29 13.05
C VAL A 71 5.26 0.11 13.34
N VAL A 72 6.34 0.51 12.66
CA VAL A 72 6.95 1.83 12.85
C VAL A 72 6.30 2.94 12.01
N ARG A 73 5.38 2.63 11.10
CA ARG A 73 4.68 3.64 10.27
C ARG A 73 3.94 4.69 11.07
N PRO A 74 3.14 4.36 12.11
CA PRO A 74 2.47 5.37 12.92
C PRO A 74 3.46 6.33 13.60
N LEU A 75 4.61 5.79 14.06
CA LEU A 75 5.68 6.60 14.63
C LEU A 75 6.30 7.53 13.59
N GLY A 76 6.57 7.01 12.38
CA GLY A 76 7.03 7.79 11.24
C GLY A 76 6.07 8.92 10.88
N ALA A 77 4.75 8.64 10.85
CA ALA A 77 3.72 9.64 10.60
C ALA A 77 3.79 10.83 11.59
N ILE A 78 3.97 10.52 12.87
CA ILE A 78 4.05 11.56 13.92
C ILE A 78 5.35 12.34 13.81
N VAL A 79 6.50 11.66 13.71
CA VAL A 79 7.82 12.29 13.78
C VAL A 79 8.12 13.07 12.49
N ILE A 80 7.92 12.46 11.33
CA ILE A 80 8.14 13.12 10.04
C ILE A 80 7.09 14.22 9.83
N GLY A 81 5.85 14.01 10.27
CA GLY A 81 4.80 15.04 10.25
C GLY A 81 5.22 16.26 11.05
N ALA A 82 5.62 16.07 12.31
CA ALA A 82 6.09 17.17 13.17
C ALA A 82 7.35 17.88 12.62
N TYR A 83 8.25 17.14 11.98
CA TYR A 83 9.41 17.72 11.29
C TYR A 83 8.97 18.55 10.08
N THR A 84 8.02 18.04 9.30
CA THR A 84 7.43 18.71 8.13
C THR A 84 6.78 20.04 8.52
N ASP A 85 6.04 20.07 9.62
CA ASP A 85 5.39 21.27 10.13
C ASP A 85 6.39 22.37 10.56
N ARG A 86 7.58 21.97 11.05
CA ARG A 86 8.64 22.90 11.51
C ARG A 86 9.58 23.32 10.40
N ALA A 87 10.06 22.37 9.59
CA ALA A 87 11.09 22.57 8.58
C ALA A 87 10.54 22.83 7.17
N GLY A 88 9.21 22.70 6.99
CA GLY A 88 8.50 22.81 5.72
C GLY A 88 8.35 21.48 4.98
N ARG A 89 7.33 21.40 4.13
CA ARG A 89 6.96 20.18 3.39
C ARG A 89 8.10 19.61 2.54
N LYS A 90 8.87 20.49 1.89
CA LYS A 90 10.01 20.07 1.06
C LYS A 90 11.08 19.35 1.87
N ALA A 91 11.34 19.80 3.10
CA ALA A 91 12.30 19.15 4.00
C ALA A 91 11.80 17.78 4.46
N GLY A 92 10.52 17.67 4.87
CA GLY A 92 9.90 16.40 5.26
C GLY A 92 9.91 15.37 4.14
N LEU A 93 9.49 15.75 2.93
CA LEU A 93 9.51 14.87 1.75
C LEU A 93 10.93 14.44 1.37
N THR A 94 11.90 15.34 1.47
CA THR A 94 13.32 15.00 1.19
C THR A 94 13.83 13.98 2.19
N LEU A 95 13.52 14.15 3.48
CA LEU A 95 13.91 13.21 4.54
C LEU A 95 13.29 11.84 4.30
N SER A 96 11.98 11.75 3.99
CA SER A 96 11.31 10.50 3.69
C SER A 96 11.98 9.76 2.53
N ILE A 97 12.21 10.44 1.40
CA ILE A 97 12.86 9.83 0.24
C ILE A 97 14.28 9.38 0.57
N MET A 98 15.06 10.18 1.30
CA MET A 98 16.42 9.80 1.68
C MET A 98 16.44 8.54 2.55
N LEU A 99 15.57 8.46 3.55
CA LEU A 99 15.43 7.26 4.40
C LEU A 99 15.06 6.03 3.57
N MET A 100 14.12 6.18 2.62
CA MET A 100 13.72 5.10 1.72
C MET A 100 14.89 4.64 0.86
N VAL A 101 15.58 5.55 0.19
CA VAL A 101 16.74 5.24 -0.66
C VAL A 101 17.85 4.57 0.14
N VAL A 102 18.17 5.05 1.34
CA VAL A 102 19.17 4.42 2.21
C VAL A 102 18.75 3.01 2.57
N GLY A 103 17.51 2.78 3.00
CA GLY A 103 16.98 1.44 3.32
C GLY A 103 17.01 0.49 2.13
N THR A 104 16.63 0.96 0.94
CA THR A 104 16.69 0.17 -0.31
C THR A 104 18.13 -0.16 -0.70
N THR A 105 19.04 0.82 -0.58
CA THR A 105 20.47 0.62 -0.86
C THR A 105 21.09 -0.38 0.11
N MET A 106 20.78 -0.27 1.41
CA MET A 106 21.19 -1.26 2.40
C MET A 106 20.70 -2.65 2.01
N THR A 107 19.42 -2.78 1.65
CA THR A 107 18.84 -4.08 1.24
C THR A 107 19.56 -4.63 0.00
N ALA A 108 19.76 -3.82 -1.05
CA ALA A 108 20.36 -4.26 -2.31
C ALA A 108 21.82 -4.70 -2.20
N LEU A 109 22.61 -3.98 -1.37
CA LEU A 109 24.06 -4.19 -1.27
C LEU A 109 24.48 -5.06 -0.08
N MET A 110 23.56 -5.42 0.80
CA MET A 110 23.87 -6.15 2.03
C MET A 110 24.38 -7.56 1.73
N PRO A 111 25.51 -7.99 2.36
CA PRO A 111 25.94 -9.38 2.33
C PRO A 111 24.93 -10.30 3.04
N GLY A 112 24.78 -11.53 2.54
CA GLY A 112 23.91 -12.51 3.16
C GLY A 112 24.48 -13.11 4.45
N TYR A 113 23.68 -13.96 5.09
CA TYR A 113 24.06 -14.65 6.33
C TYR A 113 25.38 -15.45 6.21
N ALA A 114 25.63 -16.06 5.06
CA ALA A 114 26.86 -16.84 4.81
C ALA A 114 28.14 -15.99 4.96
N THR A 115 28.05 -14.66 4.76
CA THR A 115 29.20 -13.75 4.80
C THR A 115 29.34 -13.07 6.15
N ILE A 116 28.24 -12.54 6.72
CA ILE A 116 28.27 -11.69 7.94
C ILE A 116 27.48 -12.29 9.12
N GLY A 117 27.02 -13.55 9.01
CA GLY A 117 26.32 -14.25 10.09
C GLY A 117 25.08 -13.52 10.59
N LEU A 118 24.89 -13.48 11.92
CA LEU A 118 23.74 -12.86 12.58
C LEU A 118 23.60 -11.35 12.32
N ALA A 119 24.62 -10.67 11.83
CA ALA A 119 24.49 -9.28 11.44
C ALA A 119 23.53 -9.09 10.24
N ALA A 120 23.45 -10.07 9.33
CA ALA A 120 22.61 -9.99 8.15
C ALA A 120 21.11 -9.85 8.48
N PRO A 121 20.47 -10.71 9.30
CA PRO A 121 19.08 -10.53 9.70
C PRO A 121 18.84 -9.25 10.50
N ILE A 122 19.77 -8.82 11.32
CA ILE A 122 19.63 -7.55 12.08
C ILE A 122 19.63 -6.35 11.14
N LEU A 123 20.57 -6.30 10.20
CA LEU A 123 20.71 -5.19 9.27
C LEU A 123 19.53 -5.14 8.27
N ILE A 124 19.02 -6.28 7.79
CA ILE A 124 17.84 -6.30 6.92
C ILE A 124 16.60 -5.81 7.68
N LEU A 125 16.44 -6.17 8.97
CA LEU A 125 15.38 -5.64 9.81
C LEU A 125 15.50 -4.12 9.98
N LEU A 126 16.71 -3.60 10.26
CA LEU A 126 16.93 -2.15 10.37
C LEU A 126 16.60 -1.43 9.07
N ALA A 127 17.02 -1.97 7.92
CA ALA A 127 16.64 -1.41 6.61
C ALA A 127 15.12 -1.36 6.43
N ARG A 128 14.40 -2.42 6.78
CA ARG A 128 12.93 -2.47 6.72
C ARG A 128 12.25 -1.47 7.68
N LEU A 129 12.78 -1.34 8.92
CA LEU A 129 12.26 -0.34 9.87
C LEU A 129 12.47 1.10 9.37
N MET A 130 13.64 1.41 8.79
CA MET A 130 13.88 2.72 8.17
C MET A 130 12.91 3.02 7.03
N GLN A 131 12.67 2.07 6.14
CA GLN A 131 11.71 2.20 5.05
C GLN A 131 10.28 2.36 5.56
N GLY A 132 9.86 1.55 6.54
CA GLY A 132 8.54 1.67 7.16
C GLY A 132 8.33 3.02 7.84
N PHE A 133 9.35 3.53 8.54
CA PHE A 133 9.32 4.83 9.17
C PHE A 133 9.17 5.96 8.16
N SER A 134 9.87 5.90 7.02
CA SER A 134 9.83 6.93 5.97
C SER A 134 8.43 7.13 5.37
N VAL A 135 7.68 6.05 5.23
CA VAL A 135 6.37 5.99 4.54
C VAL A 135 5.19 6.43 5.42
N GLY A 136 5.39 6.52 6.75
CA GLY A 136 4.30 6.61 7.72
C GLY A 136 3.27 7.73 7.50
N GLY A 137 3.71 8.91 7.05
CA GLY A 137 2.81 10.07 6.88
C GLY A 137 2.26 10.29 5.46
N GLU A 138 2.70 9.51 4.48
CA GLU A 138 2.54 9.86 3.06
C GLU A 138 1.17 9.49 2.48
N PHE A 139 0.62 8.33 2.85
CA PHE A 139 -0.64 7.83 2.30
C PHE A 139 -1.81 8.80 2.50
N GLY A 140 -2.05 9.25 3.73
CA GLY A 140 -3.17 10.15 4.03
C GLY A 140 -3.01 11.51 3.38
N SER A 141 -1.78 12.04 3.33
CA SER A 141 -1.49 13.30 2.64
C SER A 141 -1.75 13.20 1.15
N ALA A 142 -1.33 12.10 0.51
CA ALA A 142 -1.56 11.85 -0.91
C ALA A 142 -3.05 11.66 -1.23
N VAL A 143 -3.78 10.88 -0.43
CA VAL A 143 -5.22 10.66 -0.57
C VAL A 143 -6.00 11.96 -0.40
N THR A 144 -5.71 12.75 0.64
CA THR A 144 -6.36 14.03 0.90
C THR A 144 -6.09 15.01 -0.24
N PHE A 145 -4.82 15.12 -0.65
CA PHE A 145 -4.42 15.96 -1.77
C PHE A 145 -5.18 15.61 -3.06
N LEU A 146 -5.25 14.31 -3.42
CA LEU A 146 -5.97 13.87 -4.62
C LEU A 146 -7.49 14.13 -4.51
N ALA A 147 -8.09 13.88 -3.35
CA ALA A 147 -9.51 14.09 -3.12
C ALA A 147 -9.92 15.58 -3.17
N GLU A 148 -9.02 16.49 -2.83
CA GLU A 148 -9.27 17.95 -2.81
C GLU A 148 -9.10 18.62 -4.19
N GLN A 149 -8.46 17.94 -5.17
CA GLN A 149 -8.26 18.51 -6.52
C GLN A 149 -9.54 18.73 -7.30
N THR A 150 -10.66 18.09 -6.94
CA THR A 150 -11.92 18.22 -7.65
C THR A 150 -13.11 17.96 -6.74
N ALA A 151 -14.15 18.80 -6.87
CA ALA A 151 -15.38 18.60 -6.12
C ALA A 151 -16.25 17.46 -6.70
N SER A 152 -16.23 17.24 -8.02
CA SER A 152 -17.17 16.37 -8.73
C SER A 152 -16.67 14.96 -9.05
N ARG A 153 -15.34 14.71 -8.99
CA ARG A 153 -14.69 13.44 -9.40
C ARG A 153 -13.72 12.90 -8.35
N LYS A 154 -14.05 13.07 -7.07
CA LYS A 154 -13.18 12.69 -5.94
C LYS A 154 -12.81 11.21 -5.96
N GLY A 155 -13.78 10.34 -6.25
CA GLY A 155 -13.58 8.91 -6.35
C GLY A 155 -12.62 8.53 -7.48
N PHE A 156 -12.85 9.08 -8.68
CA PHE A 156 -11.98 8.85 -9.83
C PHE A 156 -10.54 9.29 -9.56
N VAL A 157 -10.35 10.48 -9.01
CA VAL A 157 -9.00 11.02 -8.79
C VAL A 157 -8.28 10.28 -7.66
N ALA A 158 -8.96 10.00 -6.55
CA ALA A 158 -8.37 9.26 -5.43
C ALA A 158 -8.05 7.78 -5.76
N SER A 159 -8.78 7.17 -6.70
CA SER A 159 -8.55 5.78 -7.12
C SER A 159 -7.21 5.55 -7.83
N TRP A 160 -6.58 6.61 -8.37
CA TRP A 160 -5.26 6.53 -9.00
C TRP A 160 -4.15 6.14 -8.00
N GLN A 161 -4.39 6.31 -6.69
CA GLN A 161 -3.53 5.77 -5.64
C GLN A 161 -3.36 4.24 -5.80
N TRP A 162 -4.45 3.51 -6.02
CA TRP A 162 -4.42 2.06 -6.20
C TRP A 162 -4.11 1.64 -7.65
N ALA A 163 -4.45 2.46 -8.62
CA ALA A 163 -4.03 2.24 -10.01
C ALA A 163 -2.51 2.25 -10.12
N SER A 164 -1.84 3.21 -9.49
CA SER A 164 -0.37 3.27 -9.46
C SER A 164 0.26 2.08 -8.74
N THR A 165 -0.37 1.56 -7.66
CA THR A 165 0.06 0.32 -7.00
C THR A 165 -0.06 -0.89 -7.95
N GLY A 166 -1.10 -0.94 -8.79
CA GLY A 166 -1.23 -1.94 -9.85
C GLY A 166 -0.08 -1.88 -10.86
N ILE A 167 0.28 -0.69 -11.34
CA ILE A 167 1.42 -0.50 -12.25
C ILE A 167 2.72 -0.99 -11.60
N THR A 168 2.93 -0.63 -10.33
CA THR A 168 4.10 -1.06 -9.55
C THR A 168 4.14 -2.58 -9.38
N GLY A 169 2.98 -3.19 -9.09
CA GLY A 169 2.86 -4.64 -8.96
C GLY A 169 3.17 -5.37 -10.27
N ALA A 170 2.72 -4.83 -11.40
CA ALA A 170 3.03 -5.36 -12.71
C ALA A 170 4.54 -5.29 -13.00
N LEU A 171 5.19 -4.17 -12.68
CA LEU A 171 6.64 -4.02 -12.83
C LEU A 171 7.42 -5.00 -11.94
N ALA A 172 7.07 -5.10 -10.67
CA ALA A 172 7.71 -6.01 -9.72
C ALA A 172 7.52 -7.50 -10.12
N SER A 173 6.30 -7.89 -10.55
CA SER A 173 6.02 -9.23 -11.07
C SER A 173 6.78 -9.50 -12.37
N GLY A 174 6.90 -8.48 -13.25
CA GLY A 174 7.68 -8.55 -14.48
C GLY A 174 9.16 -8.88 -14.19
N PHE A 175 9.78 -8.25 -13.20
CA PHE A 175 11.11 -8.62 -12.72
C PHE A 175 11.15 -10.07 -12.23
N GLY A 176 10.14 -10.51 -11.48
CA GLY A 176 10.02 -11.88 -11.02
C GLY A 176 10.02 -12.90 -12.17
N ILE A 177 9.18 -12.68 -13.19
CA ILE A 177 9.11 -13.52 -14.38
C ILE A 177 10.43 -13.50 -15.13
N LEU A 178 10.98 -12.31 -15.42
CA LEU A 178 12.22 -12.16 -16.16
C LEU A 178 13.37 -12.90 -15.48
N LEU A 179 13.59 -12.63 -14.20
CA LEU A 179 14.72 -13.21 -13.47
C LEU A 179 14.59 -14.73 -13.31
N THR A 180 13.39 -15.25 -13.06
CA THR A 180 13.17 -16.70 -12.97
C THR A 180 13.22 -17.43 -14.32
N SER A 181 13.12 -16.67 -15.44
CA SER A 181 13.23 -17.25 -16.80
C SER A 181 14.67 -17.31 -17.30
N ILE A 182 15.54 -16.39 -16.85
CA ILE A 182 16.92 -16.27 -17.38
C ILE A 182 17.99 -16.74 -16.40
N LEU A 183 17.68 -16.84 -15.10
CA LEU A 183 18.63 -17.24 -14.07
C LEU A 183 18.30 -18.63 -13.53
N SER A 184 19.35 -19.39 -13.16
CA SER A 184 19.16 -20.59 -12.37
C SER A 184 18.70 -20.25 -10.95
N PRO A 185 18.09 -21.21 -10.20
CA PRO A 185 17.71 -21.01 -8.79
C PRO A 185 18.89 -20.54 -7.92
N GLU A 186 20.09 -21.04 -8.19
CA GLU A 186 21.32 -20.69 -7.48
C GLU A 186 21.72 -19.23 -7.78
N GLN A 187 21.74 -18.85 -9.05
CA GLN A 187 22.03 -17.48 -9.48
C GLN A 187 21.00 -16.48 -8.91
N LEU A 188 19.74 -16.89 -8.86
CA LEU A 188 18.67 -16.06 -8.27
C LEU A 188 18.93 -15.79 -6.77
N VAL A 189 19.37 -16.80 -6.01
CA VAL A 189 19.72 -16.68 -4.59
C VAL A 189 21.04 -15.94 -4.39
N GLU A 190 22.03 -16.14 -5.25
CA GLU A 190 23.35 -15.54 -5.10
C GLU A 190 23.32 -14.02 -5.35
N TRP A 191 22.73 -13.58 -6.46
CA TRP A 191 22.73 -12.16 -6.84
C TRP A 191 21.44 -11.65 -7.49
N GLY A 192 20.68 -12.53 -8.18
CA GLY A 192 19.57 -12.11 -9.03
C GLY A 192 18.47 -11.34 -8.30
N TRP A 193 18.19 -11.69 -7.06
CA TRP A 193 17.20 -11.00 -6.22
C TRP A 193 17.53 -9.53 -5.93
N ARG A 194 18.82 -9.13 -6.08
CA ARG A 194 19.27 -7.74 -5.88
C ARG A 194 18.87 -6.81 -7.04
N VAL A 195 18.69 -7.35 -8.23
CA VAL A 195 18.43 -6.56 -9.44
C VAL A 195 17.22 -5.64 -9.32
N PRO A 196 16.05 -6.10 -8.84
CA PRO A 196 14.90 -5.20 -8.65
C PRO A 196 15.17 -4.10 -7.60
N PHE A 197 15.90 -4.41 -6.52
CA PHE A 197 16.26 -3.39 -5.52
C PHE A 197 17.24 -2.36 -6.07
N LEU A 198 18.22 -2.77 -6.88
CA LEU A 198 19.13 -1.84 -7.58
C LEU A 198 18.36 -0.94 -8.53
N PHE A 199 17.36 -1.49 -9.25
CA PHE A 199 16.44 -0.68 -10.04
C PHE A 199 15.67 0.31 -9.16
N GLY A 200 15.20 -0.12 -7.97
CA GLY A 200 14.56 0.72 -6.98
C GLY A 200 15.40 1.92 -6.54
N ILE A 201 16.72 1.76 -6.38
CA ILE A 201 17.63 2.87 -6.07
C ILE A 201 17.62 3.95 -7.16
N LEU A 202 17.59 3.56 -8.43
CA LEU A 202 17.56 4.51 -9.55
C LEU A 202 16.26 5.33 -9.59
N ILE A 203 15.19 4.79 -9.03
CA ILE A 203 13.90 5.45 -8.95
C ILE A 203 13.91 6.61 -7.91
N GLY A 204 14.68 6.50 -6.83
CA GLY A 204 14.76 7.52 -5.78
C GLY A 204 15.06 8.93 -6.28
N PRO A 205 16.13 9.16 -7.04
CA PRO A 205 16.45 10.47 -7.64
C PRO A 205 15.34 11.00 -8.55
N VAL A 206 14.65 10.12 -9.30
CA VAL A 206 13.52 10.50 -10.16
C VAL A 206 12.34 11.00 -9.33
N GLY A 207 12.00 10.28 -8.25
CA GLY A 207 10.96 10.71 -7.32
C GLY A 207 11.29 12.06 -6.68
N LEU A 208 12.53 12.26 -6.25
CA LEU A 208 13.00 13.53 -5.68
C LEU A 208 12.91 14.67 -6.69
N TYR A 209 13.31 14.44 -7.96
CA TYR A 209 13.22 15.43 -9.03
C TYR A 209 11.79 15.85 -9.33
N ILE A 210 10.87 14.88 -9.44
CA ILE A 210 9.45 15.14 -9.70
C ILE A 210 8.84 15.95 -8.55
N ARG A 211 9.07 15.54 -7.30
CA ARG A 211 8.51 16.21 -6.11
C ARG A 211 9.06 17.61 -5.88
N ARG A 212 10.33 17.86 -6.24
CA ARG A 212 10.91 19.22 -6.16
C ARG A 212 10.27 20.22 -7.13
N ARG A 213 9.62 19.73 -8.20
CA ARG A 213 8.96 20.55 -9.22
C ARG A 213 7.45 20.68 -9.01
N LEU A 214 6.87 20.01 -8.02
CA LEU A 214 5.47 20.21 -7.64
C LEU A 214 5.37 21.43 -6.73
N ASP A 215 4.61 22.42 -7.16
CA ASP A 215 4.26 23.59 -6.34
C ASP A 215 3.19 23.20 -5.31
N GLU A 216 3.19 23.88 -4.16
CA GLU A 216 2.16 23.73 -3.12
C GLU A 216 0.79 24.19 -3.64
N THR A 217 -0.29 23.51 -3.21
CA THR A 217 -1.65 23.90 -3.59
C THR A 217 -2.07 25.15 -2.82
N PRO A 218 -2.74 26.14 -3.49
CA PRO A 218 -3.20 27.37 -2.86
C PRO A 218 -4.15 27.15 -1.66
N GLU A 219 -4.96 26.08 -1.71
CA GLU A 219 -5.96 25.78 -0.67
C GLU A 219 -5.34 25.37 0.68
N TYR A 220 -4.10 24.90 0.69
CA TYR A 220 -3.40 24.56 1.94
C TYR A 220 -2.85 25.80 2.66
N VAL A 221 -2.65 26.90 1.94
CA VAL A 221 -2.14 28.17 2.50
C VAL A 221 -3.22 28.91 3.31
N GLU A 222 -4.51 28.61 3.07
CA GLU A 222 -5.64 29.30 3.69
C GLU A 222 -6.18 28.63 4.97
N ILE A 223 -5.77 27.38 5.28
CA ILE A 223 -6.24 26.67 6.47
C ILE A 223 -5.27 26.91 7.62
N GLU A 224 -5.74 27.57 8.70
CA GLU A 224 -4.97 27.65 9.94
C GLU A 224 -4.69 26.22 10.48
N PRO A 225 -3.41 25.81 10.60
CA PRO A 225 -3.11 24.47 11.09
C PRO A 225 -3.54 24.35 12.55
N THR A 226 -4.29 23.31 12.85
CA THR A 226 -4.66 22.96 14.23
C THR A 226 -3.40 22.72 15.04
N ARG A 227 -3.29 23.31 16.25
CA ARG A 227 -2.07 23.16 17.10
C ARG A 227 -1.86 21.75 17.60
N THR A 228 -2.89 20.90 17.66
CA THR A 228 -2.83 19.53 18.21
C THR A 228 -3.61 18.51 17.33
N PRO A 229 -3.32 18.38 16.03
CA PRO A 229 -4.17 17.59 15.12
C PRO A 229 -4.22 16.08 15.47
N VAL A 230 -3.14 15.50 15.99
CA VAL A 230 -3.09 14.10 16.44
C VAL A 230 -3.99 13.88 17.66
N ARG A 231 -3.91 14.80 18.64
CA ARG A 231 -4.73 14.72 19.86
C ARG A 231 -6.21 14.86 19.53
N ASP A 232 -6.54 15.81 18.67
CA ASP A 232 -7.93 16.10 18.27
C ASP A 232 -8.50 14.90 17.49
N ALA A 233 -7.75 14.31 16.55
CA ALA A 233 -8.17 13.11 15.84
C ALA A 233 -8.44 11.93 16.78
N LEU A 234 -7.61 11.74 17.80
CA LEU A 234 -7.73 10.61 18.74
C LEU A 234 -8.81 10.82 19.82
N ARG A 235 -9.00 12.05 20.29
CA ARG A 235 -9.89 12.34 21.44
C ARG A 235 -11.29 12.79 21.00
N GLU A 236 -11.39 13.57 19.93
CA GLU A 236 -12.65 14.13 19.47
C GLU A 236 -13.32 13.26 18.40
N HIS A 237 -12.53 12.46 17.64
CA HIS A 237 -13.01 11.62 16.55
C HIS A 237 -12.58 10.14 16.66
N PRO A 238 -12.65 9.49 17.87
CA PRO A 238 -12.20 8.12 18.05
C PRO A 238 -13.03 7.10 17.24
N LEU A 239 -14.31 7.38 17.09
CA LEU A 239 -15.21 6.49 16.35
C LEU A 239 -14.93 6.53 14.85
N GLU A 240 -14.71 7.71 14.28
CA GLU A 240 -14.32 7.90 12.87
C GLU A 240 -13.00 7.15 12.60
N GLY A 241 -12.04 7.22 13.53
CA GLY A 241 -10.79 6.47 13.49
C GLY A 241 -11.02 4.95 13.47
N LEU A 242 -11.84 4.44 14.38
CA LEU A 242 -12.18 3.00 14.44
C LEU A 242 -12.92 2.53 13.18
N LEU A 243 -13.86 3.32 12.68
CA LEU A 243 -14.58 3.02 11.43
C LEU A 243 -13.65 3.04 10.22
N ALA A 244 -12.69 3.98 10.17
CA ALA A 244 -11.67 4.04 9.13
C ALA A 244 -10.74 2.82 9.17
N ILE A 245 -10.31 2.38 10.37
CA ILE A 245 -9.50 1.16 10.57
C ILE A 245 -10.29 -0.07 10.10
N GLY A 246 -11.52 -0.24 10.56
CA GLY A 246 -12.37 -1.37 10.17
C GLY A 246 -12.67 -1.40 8.67
N ALA A 247 -13.03 -0.26 8.07
CA ALA A 247 -13.24 -0.15 6.63
C ALA A 247 -11.97 -0.48 5.83
N SER A 248 -10.79 -0.19 6.36
CA SER A 248 -9.52 -0.47 5.71
C SER A 248 -9.04 -1.92 5.86
N ALA A 249 -9.67 -2.74 6.71
CA ALA A 249 -9.20 -4.09 7.02
C ALA A 249 -9.10 -4.98 5.76
N ILE A 250 -10.19 -5.15 5.01
CA ILE A 250 -10.18 -5.99 3.78
C ILE A 250 -9.32 -5.38 2.66
N SER A 251 -9.27 -4.06 2.55
CA SER A 251 -8.43 -3.39 1.55
C SER A 251 -6.95 -3.73 1.76
N ASN A 252 -6.50 -3.73 3.01
CA ASN A 252 -5.12 -4.06 3.36
C ASN A 252 -4.87 -5.56 3.26
N SER A 253 -5.63 -6.41 3.95
CA SER A 253 -5.40 -7.86 3.92
C SER A 253 -5.45 -8.43 2.51
N SER A 254 -6.37 -7.97 1.65
CA SER A 254 -6.44 -8.40 0.25
C SER A 254 -5.21 -7.99 -0.57
N ALA A 255 -4.62 -6.82 -0.30
CA ALA A 255 -3.39 -6.41 -0.98
C ALA A 255 -2.24 -7.38 -0.71
N TYR A 256 -2.09 -7.76 0.56
CA TYR A 256 -0.96 -8.56 1.00
C TYR A 256 -1.18 -10.07 0.83
N ILE A 257 -2.43 -10.54 0.75
CA ILE A 257 -2.68 -11.92 0.33
C ILE A 257 -2.41 -12.11 -1.18
N ILE A 258 -2.71 -11.11 -2.02
CA ILE A 258 -2.34 -11.12 -3.44
C ILE A 258 -0.81 -11.09 -3.59
N LEU A 259 -0.11 -10.26 -2.81
CA LEU A 259 1.35 -10.23 -2.74
C LEU A 259 1.93 -11.59 -2.31
N TYR A 260 1.24 -12.34 -1.48
CA TYR A 260 1.66 -13.66 -0.99
C TYR A 260 1.46 -14.79 -2.01
N ILE A 261 0.66 -14.60 -3.07
CA ILE A 261 0.35 -15.64 -4.07
C ILE A 261 1.61 -16.32 -4.65
N PRO A 262 2.70 -15.64 -5.03
CA PRO A 262 3.91 -16.31 -5.52
C PRO A 262 4.50 -17.29 -4.49
N THR A 263 4.57 -16.87 -3.23
CA THR A 263 5.03 -17.71 -2.12
C THR A 263 4.09 -18.90 -1.90
N TYR A 264 2.79 -18.66 -1.89
CA TYR A 264 1.76 -19.69 -1.70
C TYR A 264 1.76 -20.71 -2.84
N ALA A 265 1.83 -20.25 -4.09
CA ALA A 265 1.88 -21.13 -5.26
C ALA A 265 3.11 -22.04 -5.24
N MET A 266 4.28 -21.52 -4.87
CA MET A 266 5.52 -22.30 -4.85
C MET A 266 5.57 -23.26 -3.64
N LYS A 267 5.25 -22.77 -2.45
CA LYS A 267 5.44 -23.52 -1.22
C LYS A 267 4.32 -24.51 -0.93
N GLU A 268 3.07 -24.09 -1.10
CA GLU A 268 1.90 -24.85 -0.69
C GLU A 268 1.27 -25.64 -1.85
N LEU A 269 1.35 -25.12 -3.08
CA LEU A 269 0.79 -25.77 -4.27
C LEU A 269 1.85 -26.46 -5.12
N HIS A 270 3.14 -26.35 -4.76
CA HIS A 270 4.29 -26.94 -5.48
C HIS A 270 4.34 -26.57 -6.97
N LEU A 271 3.84 -25.37 -7.31
CA LEU A 271 3.88 -24.85 -8.67
C LEU A 271 5.21 -24.13 -8.95
N PRO A 272 5.64 -24.06 -10.23
CA PRO A 272 6.82 -23.28 -10.60
C PRO A 272 6.72 -21.84 -10.12
N GLN A 273 7.82 -21.24 -9.71
CA GLN A 273 7.86 -19.87 -9.18
C GLN A 273 7.32 -18.84 -10.19
N ALA A 274 7.58 -19.03 -11.49
CA ALA A 274 7.05 -18.21 -12.56
C ALA A 274 5.50 -18.18 -12.61
N THR A 275 4.83 -19.25 -12.18
CA THR A 275 3.36 -19.34 -12.11
C THR A 275 2.79 -18.26 -11.17
N GLY A 276 3.35 -18.14 -9.97
CA GLY A 276 2.90 -17.14 -9.00
C GLY A 276 3.14 -15.70 -9.49
N PHE A 277 4.29 -15.44 -10.09
CA PHE A 277 4.58 -14.12 -10.68
C PHE A 277 3.68 -13.78 -11.85
N THR A 278 3.37 -14.76 -12.73
CA THR A 278 2.44 -14.54 -13.85
C THR A 278 1.02 -14.26 -13.34
N ALA A 279 0.55 -14.99 -12.34
CA ALA A 279 -0.75 -14.76 -11.73
C ALA A 279 -0.85 -13.36 -11.11
N THR A 280 0.19 -12.94 -10.37
CA THR A 280 0.22 -11.60 -9.77
C THR A 280 0.39 -10.49 -10.79
N LEU A 281 1.11 -10.71 -11.90
CA LEU A 281 1.19 -9.75 -13.01
C LEU A 281 -0.20 -9.47 -13.59
N VAL A 282 -0.97 -10.52 -13.91
CA VAL A 282 -2.34 -10.36 -14.41
C VAL A 282 -3.22 -9.63 -13.40
N GLY A 283 -3.15 -10.03 -12.12
CA GLY A 283 -3.88 -9.35 -11.05
C GLY A 283 -3.50 -7.88 -10.91
N ALA A 284 -2.22 -7.54 -11.01
CA ALA A 284 -1.73 -6.17 -10.92
C ALA A 284 -2.21 -5.29 -12.10
N VAL A 285 -2.22 -5.83 -13.31
CA VAL A 285 -2.78 -5.14 -14.48
C VAL A 285 -4.28 -4.91 -14.29
N ILE A 286 -5.03 -5.91 -13.83
CA ILE A 286 -6.46 -5.77 -13.53
C ILE A 286 -6.68 -4.69 -12.46
N LEU A 287 -5.92 -4.69 -11.37
CA LEU A 287 -5.99 -3.67 -10.32
C LEU A 287 -5.75 -2.27 -10.89
N GLY A 288 -4.68 -2.12 -11.69
CA GLY A 288 -4.29 -0.84 -12.30
C GLY A 288 -5.38 -0.26 -13.19
N VAL A 289 -5.97 -1.10 -14.02
CA VAL A 289 -7.01 -0.69 -14.98
C VAL A 289 -8.37 -0.51 -14.29
N ALA A 290 -8.79 -1.45 -13.45
CA ALA A 290 -10.14 -1.45 -12.89
C ALA A 290 -10.35 -0.41 -11.77
N SER A 291 -9.28 -0.01 -11.04
CA SER A 291 -9.42 0.95 -9.93
C SER A 291 -9.98 2.31 -10.35
N PRO A 292 -9.50 2.97 -11.44
CA PRO A 292 -10.09 4.24 -11.89
C PRO A 292 -11.56 4.12 -12.32
N PHE A 293 -11.95 3.00 -12.94
CA PHE A 293 -13.35 2.75 -13.25
C PHE A 293 -14.21 2.62 -12.00
N ALA A 294 -13.74 1.88 -10.98
CA ALA A 294 -14.44 1.76 -9.71
C ALA A 294 -14.61 3.12 -9.03
N GLY A 295 -13.56 3.95 -9.02
CA GLY A 295 -13.62 5.33 -8.52
C GLY A 295 -14.64 6.17 -9.28
N HIS A 296 -14.65 6.11 -10.61
CA HIS A 296 -15.63 6.82 -11.45
C HIS A 296 -17.07 6.38 -11.18
N PHE A 297 -17.33 5.08 -11.08
CA PHE A 297 -18.66 4.57 -10.75
C PHE A 297 -19.10 4.98 -9.35
N SER A 298 -18.17 5.08 -8.39
CA SER A 298 -18.48 5.52 -7.03
C SER A 298 -18.95 6.97 -6.96
N ASP A 299 -18.46 7.83 -7.84
CA ASP A 299 -18.92 9.22 -7.95
C ASP A 299 -20.35 9.32 -8.48
N LYS A 300 -20.85 8.32 -9.27
CA LYS A 300 -22.18 8.28 -9.82
C LYS A 300 -23.20 7.56 -8.94
N PHE A 301 -22.84 6.38 -8.42
CA PHE A 301 -23.76 5.46 -7.73
C PHE A 301 -23.63 5.49 -6.21
N GLY A 302 -22.71 6.31 -5.69
CA GLY A 302 -22.41 6.39 -4.27
C GLY A 302 -21.41 5.33 -3.80
N ARG A 303 -20.67 5.65 -2.75
CA ARG A 303 -19.51 4.88 -2.28
C ARG A 303 -19.88 3.67 -1.44
N SER A 304 -20.78 3.86 -0.48
CA SER A 304 -21.13 2.83 0.50
C SER A 304 -21.73 1.56 -0.15
N GLY A 305 -22.47 1.70 -1.26
CA GLY A 305 -23.04 0.56 -1.99
C GLY A 305 -21.96 -0.32 -2.62
N ILE A 306 -21.00 0.31 -3.31
CA ILE A 306 -19.89 -0.39 -3.96
C ILE A 306 -18.98 -1.04 -2.92
N LEU A 307 -18.63 -0.32 -1.85
CA LEU A 307 -17.83 -0.87 -0.76
C LEU A 307 -18.51 -2.07 -0.09
N THR A 308 -19.80 -1.99 0.19
CA THR A 308 -20.55 -3.09 0.79
C THR A 308 -20.59 -4.30 -0.16
N GLY A 309 -20.94 -4.09 -1.43
CA GLY A 309 -21.04 -5.17 -2.42
C GLY A 309 -19.70 -5.89 -2.65
N THR A 310 -18.62 -5.13 -2.78
CA THR A 310 -17.28 -5.71 -2.99
C THR A 310 -16.74 -6.39 -1.72
N ALA A 311 -17.06 -5.89 -0.51
CA ALA A 311 -16.72 -6.58 0.73
C ALA A 311 -17.46 -7.93 0.86
N TRP A 312 -18.74 -7.99 0.48
CA TRP A 312 -19.49 -9.25 0.40
C TRP A 312 -18.91 -10.19 -0.66
N LEU A 313 -18.47 -9.69 -1.82
CA LEU A 313 -17.78 -10.51 -2.81
C LEU A 313 -16.50 -11.13 -2.24
N PHE A 314 -15.69 -10.37 -1.51
CA PHE A 314 -14.53 -10.94 -0.79
C PHE A 314 -14.97 -12.05 0.18
N PHE A 315 -15.95 -11.78 1.02
CA PHE A 315 -16.42 -12.73 2.02
C PHE A 315 -16.89 -14.04 1.39
N LEU A 316 -17.66 -13.97 0.31
CA LEU A 316 -18.28 -15.13 -0.32
C LEU A 316 -17.35 -15.88 -1.27
N THR A 317 -16.43 -15.19 -1.96
CA THR A 317 -15.65 -15.82 -3.04
C THR A 317 -14.25 -16.25 -2.62
N THR A 318 -13.68 -15.73 -1.52
CA THR A 318 -12.30 -16.04 -1.14
C THR A 318 -12.11 -17.52 -0.84
N TYR A 319 -12.98 -18.16 -0.07
CA TYR A 319 -12.88 -19.58 0.22
C TYR A 319 -12.99 -20.44 -1.05
N PRO A 320 -14.01 -20.29 -1.92
CA PRO A 320 -14.07 -21.02 -3.20
C PRO A 320 -12.82 -20.85 -4.07
N LEU A 321 -12.22 -19.66 -4.10
CA LEU A 321 -11.00 -19.42 -4.88
C LEU A 321 -9.80 -20.18 -4.33
N PHE A 322 -9.59 -20.15 -3.01
CA PHE A 322 -8.53 -20.94 -2.38
C PHE A 322 -8.77 -22.43 -2.56
N PHE A 323 -10.02 -22.90 -2.41
CA PHE A 323 -10.40 -24.29 -2.68
C PHE A 323 -10.08 -24.69 -4.12
N LEU A 324 -10.39 -23.84 -5.10
CA LEU A 324 -10.10 -24.09 -6.52
C LEU A 324 -8.59 -24.22 -6.75
N MET A 325 -7.77 -23.34 -6.15
CA MET A 325 -6.32 -23.40 -6.28
C MET A 325 -5.72 -24.67 -5.65
N VAL A 326 -6.27 -25.12 -4.52
CA VAL A 326 -5.79 -26.33 -3.83
C VAL A 326 -6.26 -27.60 -4.54
N ALA A 327 -7.51 -27.64 -4.99
CA ALA A 327 -8.10 -28.82 -5.65
C ALA A 327 -7.55 -29.05 -7.07
N PHE A 328 -7.22 -27.95 -7.78
CA PHE A 328 -6.75 -27.97 -9.16
C PHE A 328 -5.55 -27.05 -9.35
N PRO A 329 -4.36 -27.40 -8.75
CA PRO A 329 -3.18 -26.57 -8.82
C PRO A 329 -2.70 -26.41 -10.26
N SER A 330 -2.80 -25.20 -10.81
CA SER A 330 -2.37 -24.89 -12.17
C SER A 330 -2.15 -23.40 -12.37
N LEU A 331 -1.46 -23.02 -13.47
CA LEU A 331 -1.33 -21.63 -13.86
C LEU A 331 -2.69 -20.95 -14.08
N ALA A 332 -3.64 -21.66 -14.68
CA ALA A 332 -4.97 -21.13 -14.98
C ALA A 332 -5.76 -20.78 -13.69
N THR A 333 -5.76 -21.68 -12.71
CA THR A 333 -6.44 -21.44 -11.42
C THR A 333 -5.77 -20.32 -10.61
N ALA A 334 -4.44 -20.24 -10.64
CA ALA A 334 -3.68 -19.17 -9.99
C ALA A 334 -3.98 -17.80 -10.64
N ILE A 335 -3.99 -17.72 -11.98
CA ILE A 335 -4.35 -16.49 -12.72
C ILE A 335 -5.81 -16.11 -12.42
N PHE A 336 -6.74 -17.06 -12.45
CA PHE A 336 -8.14 -16.78 -12.18
C PHE A 336 -8.33 -16.23 -10.75
N ALA A 337 -7.73 -16.86 -9.75
CA ALA A 337 -7.83 -16.45 -8.35
C ALA A 337 -7.19 -15.07 -8.12
N ALA A 338 -5.97 -14.84 -8.60
CA ALA A 338 -5.29 -13.55 -8.49
C ALA A 338 -6.05 -12.45 -9.23
N GLY A 339 -6.53 -12.74 -10.44
CA GLY A 339 -7.30 -11.80 -11.27
C GLY A 339 -8.62 -11.42 -10.62
N TRP A 340 -9.38 -12.40 -10.13
CA TRP A 340 -10.65 -12.14 -9.43
C TRP A 340 -10.45 -11.33 -8.15
N LEU A 341 -9.53 -11.77 -7.28
CA LEU A 341 -9.22 -11.05 -6.04
C LEU A 341 -8.79 -9.61 -6.34
N SER A 342 -8.00 -9.39 -7.39
CA SER A 342 -7.56 -8.06 -7.80
C SER A 342 -8.69 -7.20 -8.37
N LEU A 343 -9.63 -7.80 -9.10
CA LEU A 343 -10.82 -7.12 -9.63
C LEU A 343 -11.73 -6.66 -8.47
N VAL A 344 -12.04 -7.55 -7.53
CA VAL A 344 -12.86 -7.22 -6.35
C VAL A 344 -12.14 -6.18 -5.49
N LYS A 345 -10.81 -6.30 -5.35
CA LYS A 345 -9.97 -5.30 -4.67
C LYS A 345 -10.02 -3.95 -5.36
N ALA A 346 -9.97 -3.89 -6.68
CA ALA A 346 -10.09 -2.64 -7.42
C ALA A 346 -11.43 -1.94 -7.13
N GLY A 347 -12.52 -2.72 -7.07
CA GLY A 347 -13.84 -2.23 -6.68
C GLY A 347 -13.88 -1.66 -5.26
N TYR A 348 -13.25 -2.32 -4.30
CA TYR A 348 -13.20 -1.85 -2.92
C TYR A 348 -12.18 -0.72 -2.72
N SER A 349 -10.92 -1.00 -3.05
CA SER A 349 -9.81 -0.10 -2.74
C SER A 349 -9.80 1.15 -3.62
N GLY A 350 -10.32 1.08 -4.85
CA GLY A 350 -10.48 2.25 -5.71
C GLY A 350 -11.48 3.28 -5.16
N VAL A 351 -12.41 2.84 -4.30
CA VAL A 351 -13.43 3.71 -3.69
C VAL A 351 -13.06 4.14 -2.28
N LEU A 352 -12.36 3.28 -1.53
CA LEU A 352 -12.05 3.49 -0.10
C LEU A 352 -11.36 4.83 0.20
N PRO A 353 -10.34 5.31 -0.56
CA PRO A 353 -9.63 6.54 -0.23
C PRO A 353 -10.57 7.75 -0.13
N SER A 354 -11.50 7.88 -1.06
CA SER A 354 -12.48 8.95 -1.04
C SER A 354 -13.47 8.82 0.13
N GLN A 355 -13.85 7.61 0.52
CA GLN A 355 -14.69 7.36 1.70
C GLN A 355 -13.95 7.73 3.00
N LEU A 356 -12.66 7.38 3.13
CA LEU A 356 -11.86 7.74 4.30
C LEU A 356 -11.70 9.26 4.45
N ALA A 357 -11.46 9.96 3.34
CA ALA A 357 -11.36 11.42 3.35
C ALA A 357 -12.66 12.10 3.81
N GLU A 358 -13.82 11.47 3.62
CA GLU A 358 -15.12 12.01 4.03
C GLU A 358 -15.51 11.68 5.48
N LEU A 359 -14.79 10.77 6.15
CA LEU A 359 -15.06 10.49 7.56
C LEU A 359 -14.57 11.59 8.50
N PHE A 360 -13.54 12.35 8.10
CA PHE A 360 -12.91 13.34 8.96
C PHE A 360 -13.19 14.77 8.50
N PRO A 361 -13.36 15.74 9.45
CA PRO A 361 -13.44 17.15 9.14
C PRO A 361 -12.13 17.66 8.52
N THR A 362 -12.23 18.70 7.68
CA THR A 362 -11.11 19.23 6.88
C THR A 362 -9.84 19.52 7.69
N PRO A 363 -9.90 20.17 8.89
CA PRO A 363 -8.70 20.54 9.64
C PRO A 363 -7.84 19.36 10.11
N ILE A 364 -8.46 18.19 10.35
CA ILE A 364 -7.77 16.98 10.86
C ILE A 364 -7.78 15.82 9.87
N ARG A 365 -8.34 16.01 8.66
CA ARG A 365 -8.55 14.95 7.67
C ARG A 365 -7.27 14.23 7.31
N GLY A 366 -6.20 14.96 6.99
CA GLY A 366 -4.92 14.38 6.62
C GLY A 366 -4.36 13.45 7.68
N ILE A 367 -4.33 13.93 8.94
CA ILE A 367 -3.80 13.12 10.05
C ILE A 367 -4.74 11.97 10.45
N GLY A 368 -6.06 12.20 10.43
CA GLY A 368 -7.06 11.18 10.74
C GLY A 368 -7.01 10.01 9.76
N VAL A 369 -6.93 10.30 8.45
CA VAL A 369 -6.77 9.28 7.40
C VAL A 369 -5.42 8.59 7.52
N SER A 370 -4.30 9.35 7.66
CA SER A 370 -2.95 8.77 7.76
C SER A 370 -2.81 7.83 8.93
N LEU A 371 -3.22 8.26 10.12
CA LEU A 371 -3.07 7.48 11.35
C LEU A 371 -3.96 6.23 11.32
N SER A 372 -5.23 6.37 10.94
CA SER A 372 -6.15 5.24 10.85
C SER A 372 -5.69 4.22 9.81
N PHE A 373 -5.22 4.67 8.64
CA PHE A 373 -4.69 3.78 7.61
C PHE A 373 -3.38 3.13 8.04
N ALA A 374 -2.46 3.86 8.71
CA ALA A 374 -1.21 3.30 9.23
C ALA A 374 -1.47 2.20 10.27
N VAL A 375 -2.43 2.40 11.18
CA VAL A 375 -2.86 1.36 12.14
C VAL A 375 -3.48 0.17 11.41
N ALA A 376 -4.39 0.42 10.45
CA ALA A 376 -5.05 -0.65 9.70
C ALA A 376 -4.06 -1.47 8.88
N VAL A 377 -3.09 -0.85 8.20
CA VAL A 377 -2.09 -1.57 7.42
C VAL A 377 -1.12 -2.35 8.31
N THR A 378 -0.83 -1.86 9.50
CA THR A 378 -0.03 -2.59 10.49
C THR A 378 -0.74 -3.87 10.92
N ILE A 379 -2.00 -3.77 11.34
CA ILE A 379 -2.75 -4.90 11.90
C ILE A 379 -3.17 -5.89 10.79
N PHE A 380 -3.76 -5.39 9.71
CA PHE A 380 -4.43 -6.20 8.69
C PHE A 380 -3.65 -6.31 7.37
N GLY A 381 -2.51 -5.63 7.24
CA GLY A 381 -1.72 -5.60 6.01
C GLY A 381 -0.37 -6.28 6.15
N GLY A 382 0.61 -5.58 6.71
CA GLY A 382 2.02 -6.01 6.72
C GLY A 382 2.25 -7.41 7.27
N PHE A 383 1.49 -7.83 8.28
CA PHE A 383 1.55 -9.18 8.84
C PHE A 383 0.67 -10.22 8.11
N THR A 384 -0.12 -9.85 7.10
CA THR A 384 -0.98 -10.83 6.39
C THR A 384 -0.20 -12.04 5.85
N PRO A 385 0.95 -11.91 5.17
CA PRO A 385 1.72 -13.07 4.71
C PRO A 385 2.25 -13.93 5.87
N PHE A 386 2.68 -13.29 6.96
CA PHE A 386 3.11 -13.99 8.17
C PHE A 386 1.95 -14.77 8.80
N ILE A 387 0.78 -14.14 8.95
CA ILE A 387 -0.43 -14.76 9.51
C ILE A 387 -0.87 -15.93 8.60
N ALA A 388 -0.88 -15.75 7.28
CA ALA A 388 -1.24 -16.79 6.33
C ALA A 388 -0.32 -18.01 6.45
N THR A 389 1.01 -17.79 6.46
CA THR A 389 2.01 -18.87 6.64
C THR A 389 1.87 -19.54 8.00
N SER A 390 1.65 -18.76 9.08
CA SER A 390 1.46 -19.31 10.43
C SER A 390 0.20 -20.15 10.54
N LEU A 391 -0.91 -19.69 9.97
CA LEU A 391 -2.17 -20.44 9.96
C LEU A 391 -2.02 -21.79 9.25
N ILE A 392 -1.35 -21.82 8.10
CA ILE A 392 -1.07 -23.08 7.39
C ILE A 392 -0.19 -23.98 8.25
N ALA A 393 0.88 -23.44 8.83
CA ALA A 393 1.82 -24.22 9.63
C ALA A 393 1.17 -24.85 10.89
N VAL A 394 0.25 -24.11 11.55
CA VAL A 394 -0.43 -24.58 12.77
C VAL A 394 -1.58 -25.53 12.47
N THR A 395 -2.35 -25.24 11.40
CA THR A 395 -3.56 -26.03 11.09
C THR A 395 -3.29 -27.22 10.15
N GLY A 396 -2.15 -27.22 9.44
CA GLY A 396 -1.88 -28.17 8.37
C GLY A 396 -2.82 -28.03 7.15
N ASN A 397 -3.58 -26.93 7.06
CA ASN A 397 -4.60 -26.74 6.05
C ASN A 397 -4.29 -25.53 5.16
N ASN A 398 -4.03 -25.78 3.87
CA ASN A 398 -3.72 -24.77 2.88
C ASN A 398 -4.88 -23.78 2.61
N LEU A 399 -6.11 -24.08 3.06
CA LEU A 399 -7.27 -23.19 2.96
C LEU A 399 -7.33 -22.14 4.09
N SER A 400 -6.50 -22.28 5.13
CA SER A 400 -6.54 -21.41 6.32
C SER A 400 -6.43 -19.92 6.02
N PRO A 401 -5.63 -19.44 5.05
CA PRO A 401 -5.55 -18.02 4.72
C PRO A 401 -6.89 -17.42 4.27
N SER A 402 -7.77 -18.24 3.66
CA SER A 402 -9.09 -17.76 3.22
C SER A 402 -9.96 -17.29 4.39
N PHE A 403 -9.90 -17.98 5.54
CA PHE A 403 -10.67 -17.60 6.72
C PHE A 403 -10.23 -16.26 7.31
N TYR A 404 -8.91 -15.97 7.26
CA TYR A 404 -8.41 -14.67 7.68
C TYR A 404 -8.92 -13.54 6.78
N ILE A 405 -8.96 -13.73 5.46
CA ILE A 405 -9.51 -12.74 4.52
C ILE A 405 -11.02 -12.57 4.72
N MET A 406 -11.75 -13.67 4.94
CA MET A 406 -13.19 -13.61 5.26
C MET A 406 -13.44 -12.84 6.57
N PHE A 407 -12.63 -13.05 7.60
CA PHE A 407 -12.71 -12.31 8.85
C PHE A 407 -12.51 -10.80 8.63
N THR A 408 -11.48 -10.40 7.89
CA THR A 408 -11.24 -8.98 7.59
C THR A 408 -12.32 -8.37 6.71
N ALA A 409 -12.91 -9.15 5.80
CA ALA A 409 -14.08 -8.74 5.02
C ALA A 409 -15.32 -8.50 5.91
N ALA A 410 -15.56 -9.39 6.88
CA ALA A 410 -16.66 -9.22 7.84
C ALA A 410 -16.49 -7.95 8.70
N LEU A 411 -15.28 -7.67 9.18
CA LEU A 411 -14.96 -6.42 9.88
C LEU A 411 -15.27 -5.19 9.02
N SER A 412 -14.87 -5.22 7.74
CA SER A 412 -15.12 -4.12 6.83
C SER A 412 -16.60 -3.96 6.50
N ILE A 413 -17.37 -5.04 6.35
CA ILE A 413 -18.83 -5.00 6.17
C ILE A 413 -19.49 -4.30 7.37
N ILE A 414 -19.10 -4.69 8.59
CA ILE A 414 -19.62 -4.09 9.82
C ILE A 414 -19.30 -2.59 9.85
N ALA A 415 -18.04 -2.23 9.63
CA ALA A 415 -17.60 -0.83 9.65
C ALA A 415 -18.37 0.03 8.63
N ILE A 416 -18.49 -0.43 7.38
CA ILE A 416 -19.25 0.30 6.33
C ILE A 416 -20.73 0.38 6.64
N ALA A 417 -21.33 -0.66 7.24
CA ALA A 417 -22.72 -0.62 7.69
C ALA A 417 -22.95 0.47 8.76
N PHE A 418 -22.02 0.64 9.72
CA PHE A 418 -22.06 1.73 10.69
C PHE A 418 -21.88 3.10 10.05
N VAL A 419 -20.93 3.24 9.11
CA VAL A 419 -20.72 4.48 8.33
C VAL A 419 -22.04 4.87 7.65
N ARG A 420 -22.69 3.93 6.97
CA ARG A 420 -23.97 4.16 6.26
C ARG A 420 -25.10 4.56 7.23
N ARG A 421 -25.26 3.84 8.35
CA ARG A 421 -26.33 4.11 9.34
C ARG A 421 -26.21 5.49 9.98
N ARG A 422 -24.98 6.00 10.15
CA ARG A 422 -24.72 7.31 10.74
C ARG A 422 -24.78 8.46 9.75
N GLY A 423 -25.06 8.20 8.47
CA GLY A 423 -25.22 9.23 7.45
C GLY A 423 -23.95 10.01 7.12
N TYR A 424 -22.77 9.34 7.17
CA TYR A 424 -21.56 9.95 6.61
C TYR A 424 -21.67 10.02 5.08
N PRO A 425 -21.22 11.13 4.47
CA PRO A 425 -20.36 12.19 5.01
C PRO A 425 -21.16 13.29 5.74
N ARG A 426 -20.82 13.57 7.00
CA ARG A 426 -21.41 14.69 7.76
C ARG A 426 -20.81 16.05 7.41
N TYR A 427 -19.58 16.03 6.84
CA TYR A 427 -18.77 17.22 6.60
C TYR A 427 -18.82 17.72 5.14
N TYR A 428 -19.56 17.04 4.29
CA TYR A 428 -19.84 17.46 2.91
C TYR A 428 -21.34 17.46 2.72
N PRO A 429 -21.97 18.64 2.66
CA PRO A 429 -23.41 18.72 2.35
C PRO A 429 -23.66 18.10 0.98
N ALA A 430 -24.67 17.24 0.89
CA ALA A 430 -25.13 16.67 -0.35
C ALA A 430 -25.57 17.84 -1.26
N GLY A 431 -24.87 18.05 -2.38
CA GLY A 431 -25.28 19.00 -3.41
C GLY A 431 -24.64 20.40 -3.31
N ARG A 432 -23.36 20.52 -3.54
CA ARG A 432 -22.72 21.68 -4.19
C ARG A 432 -21.62 21.22 -5.14
#